data_db7655769509e0742910a5e24bda3212
#
_entry.id   db7655769509e0742910a5e24bda3212
#
_cell.length_a   1.000
_cell.length_b   1.000
_cell.length_c   1.000
_cell.angle_alpha   90.00
_cell.angle_beta   90.00
_cell.angle_gamma   90.00
#
_symmetry.space_group_name_H-M   'P 1'
#
loop_
_entity.id
_entity.type
_entity.pdbx_description
1 polymer ?
#
loop_
_entity_poly.entity_id
_entity_poly.type
_entity_poly.pdbx_seq_one_letter_code
_entity_poly.pdbx_strand_id
1 'polypeptide(L)' 'MTKRPTSFDDLPLTLRVEELMPILNIGRNTAYELIRCRKIHSIRIGKQLRIPKQALIDYLSNN' A
#
# COMPACT_ATOMS: atom_id res chain seq x y z
N MET A 1 3.93 -22.63 8.73
CA MET A 1 5.00 -21.68 8.87
C MET A 1 4.50 -20.26 8.67
N THR A 2 4.74 -19.46 9.65
CA THR A 2 4.35 -18.07 9.53
C THR A 2 5.35 -17.36 8.64
N LYS A 3 4.84 -16.65 7.70
CA LYS A 3 5.70 -16.00 6.75
C LYS A 3 5.25 -14.58 6.53
N ARG A 4 6.14 -13.66 6.75
CA ARG A 4 5.86 -12.28 6.42
C ARG A 4 5.98 -12.11 4.92
N PRO A 5 5.23 -11.19 4.34
CA PRO A 5 5.39 -10.92 2.92
C PRO A 5 6.80 -10.44 2.65
N THR A 6 7.60 -11.29 2.08
CA THR A 6 8.97 -10.94 1.72
C THR A 6 9.09 -10.63 0.24
N SER A 7 8.03 -10.90 -0.50
CA SER A 7 7.98 -10.55 -1.91
C SER A 7 6.60 -10.02 -2.20
N PHE A 8 6.47 -9.30 -3.30
CA PHE A 8 5.20 -8.72 -3.68
C PHE A 8 4.19 -9.78 -4.10
N ASP A 9 4.67 -10.97 -4.43
CA ASP A 9 3.76 -12.05 -4.79
C ASP A 9 2.95 -12.55 -3.60
N ASP A 10 3.44 -12.30 -2.40
CA ASP A 10 2.74 -12.71 -1.19
C ASP A 10 1.65 -11.74 -0.79
N LEU A 11 1.57 -10.61 -1.43
CA LEU A 11 0.59 -9.59 -1.08
C LEU A 11 -0.71 -9.81 -1.85
N PRO A 12 -1.84 -9.43 -1.25
CA PRO A 12 -3.10 -9.47 -1.99
C PRO A 12 -3.07 -8.49 -3.15
N LEU A 13 -4.02 -8.66 -4.07
CA LEU A 13 -4.09 -7.79 -5.23
C LEU A 13 -4.32 -6.34 -4.86
N THR A 14 -5.10 -6.10 -3.81
CA THR A 14 -5.32 -4.76 -3.30
C THR A 14 -5.03 -4.74 -1.82
N LEU A 15 -4.65 -3.57 -1.34
CA LEU A 15 -4.28 -3.38 0.05
C LEU A 15 -5.12 -2.26 0.64
N ARG A 16 -5.33 -2.34 1.94
CA ARG A 16 -5.93 -1.23 2.67
C ARG A 16 -4.83 -0.27 3.08
N VAL A 17 -5.24 0.97 3.38
CA VAL A 17 -4.29 1.95 3.87
C VAL A 17 -3.57 1.42 5.10
N GLU A 18 -4.31 0.76 5.99
CA GLU A 18 -3.73 0.25 7.22
C GLU A 18 -2.67 -0.80 6.98
N GLU A 19 -2.77 -1.50 5.87
CA GLU A 19 -1.80 -2.53 5.55
C GLU A 19 -0.50 -1.96 5.02
N LEU A 20 -0.53 -0.72 4.55
CA LEU A 20 0.69 -0.05 4.14
C LEU A 20 1.59 0.29 5.32
N MET A 21 0.98 0.51 6.48
CA MET A 21 1.73 0.99 7.63
C MET A 21 2.85 0.05 8.03
N PRO A 22 2.58 -1.25 8.23
CA PRO A 22 3.69 -2.16 8.57
C PRO A 22 4.61 -2.44 7.41
N ILE A 23 4.08 -2.42 6.20
CA ILE A 23 4.91 -2.72 5.03
C ILE A 23 5.95 -1.64 4.83
N LEU A 24 5.54 -0.38 4.96
CA LEU A 24 6.44 0.75 4.76
C LEU A 24 7.01 1.28 6.06
N ASN A 25 6.58 0.71 7.18
CA ASN A 25 7.02 1.15 8.50
C ASN A 25 6.74 2.63 8.72
N ILE A 26 5.51 3.02 8.45
CA ILE A 26 5.07 4.41 8.58
C ILE A 26 3.81 4.45 9.42
N GLY A 27 3.50 5.66 9.90
CA GLY A 27 2.28 5.87 10.65
C GLY A 27 1.10 6.08 9.73
N ARG A 28 -0.09 6.16 10.35
CA ARG A 28 -1.33 6.32 9.60
C ARG A 28 -1.34 7.63 8.83
N ASN A 29 -0.92 8.72 9.49
CA ASN A 29 -0.95 10.02 8.83
C ASN A 29 -0.06 10.04 7.61
N THR A 30 1.10 9.42 7.72
CA THR A 30 2.02 9.36 6.60
C THR A 30 1.44 8.53 5.46
N ALA A 31 0.78 7.43 5.81
CA ALA A 31 0.16 6.58 4.78
C ALA A 31 -0.90 7.36 4.00
N TYR A 32 -1.77 8.07 4.71
CA TYR A 32 -2.79 8.87 4.04
C TYR A 32 -2.17 10.01 3.24
N GLU A 33 -1.09 10.55 3.75
CA GLU A 33 -0.40 11.63 3.04
C GLU A 33 0.13 11.16 1.69
N LEU A 34 0.71 9.97 1.66
CA LEU A 34 1.22 9.41 0.41
C LEU A 34 0.11 9.25 -0.61
N ILE A 35 -1.07 8.86 -0.15
CA ILE A 35 -2.21 8.69 -1.05
C ILE A 35 -2.74 10.04 -1.50
N ARG A 36 -2.83 11.00 -0.58
CA ARG A 36 -3.34 12.31 -0.90
C ARG A 36 -2.45 13.03 -1.89
N CYS A 37 -1.15 12.90 -1.73
CA CYS A 37 -0.18 13.53 -2.62
C CYS A 37 0.02 12.74 -3.90
N ARG A 38 -0.71 11.63 -4.03
CA ARG A 38 -0.66 10.78 -5.23
C ARG A 38 0.70 10.18 -5.48
N LYS A 39 1.47 10.03 -4.43
CA LYS A 39 2.73 9.29 -4.54
C LYS A 39 2.46 7.80 -4.67
N ILE A 40 1.35 7.35 -4.11
CA ILE A 40 0.90 5.99 -4.28
C ILE A 40 -0.50 6.05 -4.86
N HIS A 41 -0.69 5.42 -6.00
CA HIS A 41 -1.98 5.39 -6.66
C HIS A 41 -2.98 4.60 -5.82
N SER A 42 -4.21 5.06 -5.75
CA SER A 42 -5.24 4.37 -5.00
C SER A 42 -6.54 4.37 -5.80
N ILE A 43 -7.41 3.44 -5.45
CA ILE A 43 -8.71 3.30 -6.07
C ILE A 43 -9.75 3.39 -4.97
N ARG A 44 -10.80 4.16 -5.23
CA ARG A 44 -11.90 4.24 -4.30
C ARG A 44 -12.99 3.28 -4.75
N ILE A 45 -13.33 2.35 -3.86
CA ILE A 45 -14.39 1.39 -4.12
C ILE A 45 -15.44 1.60 -3.04
N GLY A 46 -16.57 2.18 -3.42
CA GLY A 46 -17.58 2.56 -2.45
C GLY A 46 -17.02 3.58 -1.48
N LYS A 47 -16.99 3.23 -0.21
CA LYS A 47 -16.47 4.12 0.81
C LYS A 47 -15.07 3.77 1.24
N GLN A 48 -14.45 2.81 0.57
CA GLN A 48 -13.14 2.32 0.97
C GLN A 48 -12.09 2.69 -0.05
N LEU A 49 -10.90 2.99 0.45
CA LEU A 49 -9.75 3.20 -0.40
C LEU A 49 -8.98 1.90 -0.49
N ARG A 50 -8.61 1.55 -1.70
CA ARG A 50 -7.83 0.35 -1.96
C ARG A 50 -6.60 0.73 -2.74
N ILE A 51 -5.48 0.16 -2.37
CA ILE A 51 -4.22 0.41 -3.04
C ILE A 51 -3.86 -0.83 -3.84
N PRO A 52 -3.84 -0.75 -5.17
CA PRO A 52 -3.42 -1.90 -5.95
C PRO A 52 -1.99 -2.28 -5.59
N LYS A 53 -1.73 -3.58 -5.59
CA LYS A 53 -0.38 -4.04 -5.30
C LYS A 53 0.62 -3.41 -6.25
N GLN A 54 0.24 -3.25 -7.49
CA GLN A 54 1.13 -2.67 -8.47
C GLN A 54 1.51 -1.24 -8.13
N ALA A 55 0.58 -0.50 -7.54
CA ALA A 55 0.87 0.88 -7.15
C ALA A 55 1.95 0.93 -6.08
N LEU A 56 1.91 -0.01 -5.14
CA LEU A 56 2.94 -0.09 -4.12
C LEU A 56 4.28 -0.46 -4.73
N ILE A 57 4.27 -1.41 -5.65
CA ILE A 57 5.49 -1.81 -6.32
C ILE A 57 6.08 -0.64 -7.10
N ASP A 58 5.24 0.10 -7.81
CA ASP A 58 5.70 1.26 -8.57
C ASP A 58 6.30 2.32 -7.67
N TYR A 59 5.66 2.55 -6.53
CA TYR A 59 6.17 3.55 -5.59
C TYR A 59 7.56 3.16 -5.10
N LEU A 60 7.73 1.91 -4.75
CA LEU A 60 9.01 1.44 -4.22
C LEU A 60 10.08 1.38 -5.32
N SER A 61 9.67 1.08 -6.54
CA SER A 61 10.62 0.98 -7.63
C SER A 61 11.11 2.35 -8.09
N ASN A 62 10.30 3.38 -7.90
CA ASN A 62 10.67 4.72 -8.33
C ASN A 62 11.41 5.51 -7.27
N ASN A 63 11.60 4.91 -6.14
CA ASN A 63 12.41 5.50 -5.09
C ASN A 63 13.74 4.77 -5.01
#